data_ee432470da4c5c52246cc7d745c24ca9
#
_entry.id   ee432470da4c5c52246cc7d745c24ca9
#
_cell.length_a   1.000
_cell.length_b   1.000
_cell.length_c   1.000
_cell.angle_alpha   90.00
_cell.angle_beta   90.00
_cell.angle_gamma   90.00
#
_symmetry.space_group_name_H-M   'P 1'
#
loop_
_entity.id
_entity.type
_entity.pdbx_description
1 polymer ?
#
loop_
_entity_poly.entity_id
_entity_poly.type
_entity_poly.pdbx_seq_one_letter_code
_entity_poly.pdbx_strand_id
1 'polypeptide(L)'
;MGFEHYLRSGNQKLRCGYTTGTCAALAATGATILMLSGKAPETVGLMTGKGIRVDVPLADFGTGGDDAWSCIIKDAGDDADVTDGIRVYATVSKIDNKEIEIDGGEGVGRVTKPGLDQPVGNAAINSTPRRMIKEAVESVCEDYGYEGGIRVIISVPEGIEAAKRTFNSMIGVEGGISILGTSGIVEPMSMQALVATIEVTMRQAAVESKDLILIPGNYGESFVANEHVETYGIPSVKFSNFLGDALDMAVAEDFERVLLIGHIGKMVKVAGSIMNTHSRSADCRKEIFCAHTIMCGGSGELGREIMKAATTDACIEILDKENMREKVMESIVSSIQKVLNRRVKDELKIGVCTFSNEYGLLGVSEGAKEIIDEWNSEKKANIKLEY
;
A
#
# COMPACT_ATOMS: atom_id res chain seq x y z
N MET A 1 -17.42 2.84 -27.21
CA MET A 1 -16.08 3.44 -27.12
C MET A 1 -15.54 3.15 -25.73
N GLY A 2 -14.28 2.73 -25.60
CA GLY A 2 -13.66 2.51 -24.28
C GLY A 2 -13.34 3.85 -23.59
N PHE A 3 -13.10 3.80 -22.30
CA PHE A 3 -12.66 4.97 -21.51
C PHE A 3 -11.25 5.40 -21.96
N GLU A 4 -11.13 6.62 -22.45
CA GLU A 4 -9.89 7.17 -23.00
C GLU A 4 -9.42 8.37 -22.17
N HIS A 5 -8.69 8.07 -21.10
CA HIS A 5 -7.95 9.06 -20.33
C HIS A 5 -6.53 8.59 -20.16
N TYR A 6 -5.55 9.47 -20.35
CA TYR A 6 -4.15 9.11 -20.39
C TYR A 6 -3.31 10.00 -19.47
N LEU A 7 -2.33 9.37 -18.81
CA LEU A 7 -1.30 10.05 -18.03
C LEU A 7 0.07 9.88 -18.69
N ARG A 8 0.96 10.83 -18.44
CA ARG A 8 2.38 10.69 -18.79
C ARG A 8 3.17 10.18 -17.58
N SER A 9 3.86 9.05 -17.75
CA SER A 9 4.82 8.52 -16.79
C SER A 9 6.19 8.43 -17.48
N GLY A 10 7.05 9.41 -17.22
CA GLY A 10 8.32 9.54 -17.96
C GLY A 10 8.09 9.74 -19.47
N ASN A 11 8.61 8.81 -20.28
CA ASN A 11 8.47 8.85 -21.75
C ASN A 11 7.26 8.06 -22.27
N GLN A 12 6.47 7.45 -21.37
CA GLN A 12 5.32 6.62 -21.75
C GLN A 12 4.01 7.40 -21.54
N LYS A 13 3.05 7.14 -22.44
CA LYS A 13 1.66 7.58 -22.32
C LYS A 13 0.87 6.35 -21.90
N LEU A 14 0.39 6.32 -20.66
CA LEU A 14 -0.33 5.20 -20.08
C LEU A 14 -1.83 5.53 -20.01
N ARG A 15 -2.66 4.56 -20.40
CA ARG A 15 -4.11 4.67 -20.34
C ARG A 15 -4.60 4.41 -18.90
N CYS A 16 -5.38 5.33 -18.37
CA CYS A 16 -6.06 5.16 -17.09
C CYS A 16 -7.25 4.21 -17.24
N GLY A 17 -7.62 3.62 -16.11
CA GLY A 17 -8.86 2.88 -15.93
C GLY A 17 -9.78 3.55 -14.91
N TYR A 18 -10.78 2.81 -14.44
CA TYR A 18 -11.68 3.24 -13.38
C TYR A 18 -11.77 2.17 -12.28
N THR A 19 -11.99 2.63 -11.03
CA THR A 19 -11.91 1.81 -9.83
C THR A 19 -13.12 0.88 -9.67
N THR A 20 -12.99 -0.14 -8.79
CA THR A 20 -14.12 -0.99 -8.39
C THR A 20 -15.26 -0.17 -7.79
N GLY A 21 -14.95 0.92 -7.06
CA GLY A 21 -15.95 1.86 -6.53
C GLY A 21 -16.72 2.59 -7.64
N THR A 22 -16.03 3.02 -8.71
CA THR A 22 -16.68 3.61 -9.88
C THR A 22 -17.57 2.60 -10.59
N CYS A 23 -17.10 1.36 -10.78
CA CYS A 23 -17.93 0.30 -11.36
C CYS A 23 -19.19 0.06 -10.55
N ALA A 24 -19.07 -0.01 -9.22
CA ALA A 24 -20.22 -0.25 -8.32
C ALA A 24 -21.23 0.90 -8.40
N ALA A 25 -20.79 2.16 -8.42
CA ALA A 25 -21.68 3.31 -8.57
C ALA A 25 -22.38 3.34 -9.93
N LEU A 26 -21.66 3.06 -11.02
CA LEU A 26 -22.23 2.98 -12.36
C LEU A 26 -23.23 1.82 -12.51
N ALA A 27 -22.91 0.66 -11.94
CA ALA A 27 -23.84 -0.46 -11.90
C ALA A 27 -25.10 -0.12 -11.08
N ALA A 28 -24.96 0.53 -9.93
CA ALA A 28 -26.10 0.98 -9.14
C ALA A 28 -26.97 2.00 -9.90
N THR A 29 -26.35 2.92 -10.63
CA THR A 29 -27.05 3.87 -11.54
C THR A 29 -27.91 3.13 -12.55
N GLY A 30 -27.31 2.18 -13.29
CA GLY A 30 -28.03 1.43 -14.33
C GLY A 30 -29.18 0.59 -13.78
N ALA A 31 -28.95 -0.09 -12.65
CA ALA A 31 -29.98 -0.87 -11.97
C ALA A 31 -31.13 -0.02 -11.44
N THR A 32 -30.83 1.15 -10.87
CA THR A 32 -31.86 2.07 -10.35
C THR A 32 -32.70 2.69 -11.49
N ILE A 33 -32.06 3.08 -12.60
CA ILE A 33 -32.80 3.52 -13.80
C ILE A 33 -33.72 2.42 -14.30
N LEU A 34 -33.21 1.19 -14.42
CA LEU A 34 -34.04 0.05 -14.86
C LEU A 34 -35.22 -0.19 -13.92
N MET A 35 -35.00 -0.16 -12.60
CA MET A 35 -36.05 -0.38 -11.60
C MET A 35 -37.14 0.71 -11.66
N LEU A 36 -36.78 1.97 -11.84
CA LEU A 36 -37.72 3.09 -11.80
C LEU A 36 -38.42 3.34 -13.14
N SER A 37 -37.73 3.10 -14.26
CA SER A 37 -38.26 3.36 -15.60
C SER A 37 -38.81 2.11 -16.31
N GLY A 38 -38.45 0.90 -15.86
CA GLY A 38 -38.68 -0.34 -16.55
C GLY A 38 -37.83 -0.57 -17.81
N LYS A 39 -36.84 0.31 -18.07
CA LYS A 39 -35.98 0.25 -19.25
C LYS A 39 -34.53 0.50 -18.89
N ALA A 40 -33.66 -0.42 -19.28
CA ALA A 40 -32.21 -0.24 -19.07
C ALA A 40 -31.62 0.82 -19.99
N PRO A 41 -30.74 1.71 -19.49
CA PRO A 41 -29.98 2.64 -20.33
C PRO A 41 -28.90 1.87 -21.12
N GLU A 42 -28.56 2.33 -22.32
CA GLU A 42 -27.45 1.77 -23.09
C GLU A 42 -26.09 2.11 -22.45
N THR A 43 -25.99 3.31 -21.88
CA THR A 43 -24.77 3.85 -21.27
C THR A 43 -25.12 4.53 -19.95
N VAL A 44 -24.26 4.36 -18.97
CA VAL A 44 -24.29 5.05 -17.67
C VAL A 44 -23.03 5.87 -17.48
N GLY A 45 -23.13 6.99 -16.78
CA GLY A 45 -22.01 7.87 -16.56
C GLY A 45 -22.04 8.57 -15.21
N LEU A 46 -20.85 8.82 -14.66
CA LEU A 46 -20.71 9.61 -13.45
C LEU A 46 -19.47 10.52 -13.52
N MET A 47 -19.48 11.58 -12.72
CA MET A 47 -18.30 12.41 -12.48
C MET A 47 -17.53 11.86 -11.30
N THR A 48 -16.26 11.53 -11.51
CA THR A 48 -15.39 11.00 -10.45
C THR A 48 -14.89 12.12 -9.53
N GLY A 49 -14.36 11.75 -8.37
CA GLY A 49 -13.74 12.69 -7.43
C GLY A 49 -12.55 13.49 -8.01
N LYS A 50 -11.96 13.02 -9.11
CA LYS A 50 -10.93 13.77 -9.88
C LYS A 50 -11.52 14.78 -10.89
N GLY A 51 -12.83 14.90 -11.01
CA GLY A 51 -13.46 15.74 -12.02
C GLY A 51 -13.35 15.16 -13.44
N ILE A 52 -13.10 13.86 -13.57
CA ILE A 52 -13.06 13.14 -14.85
C ILE A 52 -14.38 12.40 -14.99
N ARG A 53 -15.07 12.60 -16.12
CA ARG A 53 -16.29 11.88 -16.42
C ARG A 53 -15.98 10.49 -16.97
N VAL A 54 -16.65 9.47 -16.43
CA VAL A 54 -16.59 8.09 -16.90
C VAL A 54 -17.95 7.73 -17.44
N ASP A 55 -18.04 7.45 -18.74
CA ASP A 55 -19.25 6.98 -19.44
C ASP A 55 -18.97 5.60 -20.05
N VAL A 56 -19.75 4.59 -19.66
CA VAL A 56 -19.53 3.20 -20.10
C VAL A 56 -20.86 2.51 -20.41
N PRO A 57 -20.89 1.59 -21.35
CA PRO A 57 -22.08 0.77 -21.59
C PRO A 57 -22.34 -0.19 -20.43
N LEU A 58 -23.60 -0.55 -20.21
CA LEU A 58 -23.94 -1.69 -19.38
C LEU A 58 -23.47 -2.98 -20.07
N ALA A 59 -22.79 -3.83 -19.32
CA ALA A 59 -22.33 -5.12 -19.83
C ALA A 59 -23.46 -6.17 -19.80
N ASP A 60 -24.32 -6.06 -18.79
CA ASP A 60 -25.48 -6.94 -18.61
C ASP A 60 -26.49 -6.28 -17.66
N PHE A 61 -27.75 -6.68 -17.71
CA PHE A 61 -28.79 -6.18 -16.83
C PHE A 61 -30.02 -7.09 -16.84
N GLY A 62 -30.86 -6.97 -15.81
CA GLY A 62 -32.11 -7.72 -15.73
C GLY A 62 -32.96 -7.36 -14.53
N THR A 63 -34.11 -8.02 -14.43
CA THR A 63 -35.03 -7.91 -13.30
C THR A 63 -35.31 -9.28 -12.71
N GLY A 64 -35.57 -9.34 -11.40
CA GLY A 64 -35.94 -10.57 -10.71
C GLY A 64 -36.96 -10.26 -9.62
N GLY A 65 -38.27 -10.48 -9.89
CA GLY A 65 -39.33 -10.03 -9.01
C GLY A 65 -39.39 -8.51 -8.96
N ASP A 66 -39.30 -7.94 -7.75
CA ASP A 66 -39.28 -6.49 -7.54
C ASP A 66 -37.88 -5.88 -7.61
N ASP A 67 -36.86 -6.71 -7.82
CA ASP A 67 -35.45 -6.29 -7.90
C ASP A 67 -35.05 -6.00 -9.35
N ALA A 68 -34.12 -5.05 -9.52
CA ALA A 68 -33.42 -4.84 -10.79
C ALA A 68 -31.90 -4.89 -10.55
N TRP A 69 -31.16 -5.34 -11.55
CA TRP A 69 -29.72 -5.41 -11.47
C TRP A 69 -29.06 -4.97 -12.78
N SER A 70 -27.84 -4.50 -12.68
CA SER A 70 -26.99 -4.24 -13.84
C SER A 70 -25.52 -4.52 -13.53
N CYS A 71 -24.72 -4.60 -14.59
CA CYS A 71 -23.33 -5.01 -14.55
C CYS A 71 -22.43 -4.05 -15.32
N ILE A 72 -21.28 -3.75 -14.74
CA ILE A 72 -20.17 -3.02 -15.39
C ILE A 72 -18.93 -3.93 -15.41
N ILE A 73 -18.26 -4.03 -16.56
CA ILE A 73 -16.94 -4.66 -16.66
C ILE A 73 -15.90 -3.63 -16.25
N LYS A 74 -15.05 -3.99 -15.30
CA LYS A 74 -13.95 -3.12 -14.87
C LYS A 74 -12.87 -3.03 -15.93
N ASP A 75 -12.43 -1.83 -16.23
CA ASP A 75 -11.27 -1.55 -17.08
C ASP A 75 -10.19 -0.85 -16.23
N ALA A 76 -9.07 -1.51 -16.02
CA ALA A 76 -7.95 -0.99 -15.26
C ALA A 76 -6.97 -0.15 -16.10
N GLY A 77 -7.21 -0.02 -17.40
CA GLY A 77 -6.27 0.65 -18.29
C GLY A 77 -4.99 -0.14 -18.50
N ASP A 78 -3.86 0.55 -18.42
CA ASP A 78 -2.53 -0.07 -18.53
C ASP A 78 -1.96 -0.48 -17.15
N ASP A 79 -2.78 -0.46 -16.09
CA ASP A 79 -2.36 -0.91 -14.77
C ASP A 79 -2.40 -2.44 -14.65
N ALA A 80 -1.43 -3.00 -13.94
CA ALA A 80 -1.36 -4.45 -13.66
C ALA A 80 -2.31 -4.86 -12.52
N ASP A 81 -3.56 -4.43 -12.60
CA ASP A 81 -4.59 -4.67 -11.58
C ASP A 81 -5.18 -6.08 -11.74
N VAL A 82 -5.16 -6.86 -10.66
CA VAL A 82 -5.73 -8.20 -10.58
C VAL A 82 -7.23 -8.21 -10.88
N THR A 83 -7.90 -7.08 -10.69
CA THR A 83 -9.33 -6.91 -10.89
C THR A 83 -9.70 -6.39 -12.28
N ASP A 84 -8.75 -6.33 -13.23
CA ASP A 84 -9.06 -5.97 -14.61
C ASP A 84 -9.99 -6.98 -15.26
N GLY A 85 -11.00 -6.52 -15.98
CA GLY A 85 -11.98 -7.35 -16.70
C GLY A 85 -13.04 -8.03 -15.85
N ILE A 86 -13.00 -7.94 -14.51
CA ILE A 86 -14.04 -8.54 -13.65
C ILE A 86 -15.38 -7.81 -13.80
N ARG A 87 -16.46 -8.55 -13.54
CA ARG A 87 -17.83 -8.05 -13.58
C ARG A 87 -18.27 -7.55 -12.20
N VAL A 88 -18.66 -6.28 -12.12
CA VAL A 88 -19.21 -5.66 -10.91
C VAL A 88 -20.71 -5.47 -11.11
N TYR A 89 -21.49 -6.15 -10.31
CA TYR A 89 -22.94 -6.11 -10.31
C TYR A 89 -23.46 -5.21 -9.18
N ALA A 90 -24.55 -4.53 -9.44
CA ALA A 90 -25.40 -3.94 -8.41
C ALA A 90 -26.82 -4.44 -8.57
N THR A 91 -27.38 -4.98 -7.50
CA THR A 91 -28.81 -5.33 -7.40
C THR A 91 -29.47 -4.29 -6.52
N VAL A 92 -30.57 -3.72 -6.98
CA VAL A 92 -31.35 -2.73 -6.24
C VAL A 92 -32.76 -3.21 -5.98
N SER A 93 -33.27 -2.92 -4.79
CA SER A 93 -34.65 -3.22 -4.36
C SER A 93 -35.22 -2.04 -3.59
N LYS A 94 -36.55 -1.84 -3.69
CA LYS A 94 -37.26 -0.84 -2.90
C LYS A 94 -37.39 -1.30 -1.46
N ILE A 95 -37.24 -0.37 -0.52
CA ILE A 95 -37.41 -0.62 0.92
C ILE A 95 -38.37 0.40 1.53
N ASP A 96 -39.01 0.04 2.66
CA ASP A 96 -40.05 0.86 3.26
C ASP A 96 -39.57 2.13 3.94
N ASN A 97 -38.27 2.24 4.24
CA ASN A 97 -37.68 3.46 4.78
C ASN A 97 -37.31 4.45 3.67
N LYS A 98 -36.77 5.62 4.00
CA LYS A 98 -36.30 6.64 3.04
C LYS A 98 -34.77 6.66 2.87
N GLU A 99 -34.09 5.59 3.26
CA GLU A 99 -32.63 5.53 3.25
C GLU A 99 -32.10 4.76 2.03
N ILE A 100 -30.84 5.01 1.69
CA ILE A 100 -30.11 4.20 0.75
C ILE A 100 -29.18 3.29 1.56
N GLU A 101 -29.55 2.00 1.63
CA GLU A 101 -28.78 0.96 2.30
C GLU A 101 -27.81 0.33 1.31
N ILE A 102 -26.53 0.20 1.68
CA ILE A 102 -25.49 -0.38 0.81
C ILE A 102 -24.81 -1.52 1.54
N ASP A 103 -24.79 -2.71 0.93
CA ASP A 103 -24.07 -3.86 1.45
C ASP A 103 -23.38 -4.65 0.33
N GLY A 104 -22.52 -5.61 0.70
CA GLY A 104 -21.82 -6.51 -0.19
C GLY A 104 -22.50 -7.86 -0.26
N GLY A 105 -22.62 -8.37 -1.47
CA GLY A 105 -23.05 -9.73 -1.80
C GLY A 105 -21.85 -10.62 -2.14
N GLU A 106 -22.08 -11.59 -3.01
CA GLU A 106 -21.10 -12.57 -3.45
C GLU A 106 -19.82 -11.91 -3.98
N GLY A 107 -18.65 -12.39 -3.52
CA GLY A 107 -17.34 -11.93 -3.98
C GLY A 107 -16.90 -10.54 -3.50
N VAL A 108 -17.74 -9.84 -2.73
CA VAL A 108 -17.32 -8.68 -1.95
C VAL A 108 -16.93 -9.14 -0.55
N GLY A 109 -15.71 -8.84 -0.15
CA GLY A 109 -15.18 -9.30 1.12
C GLY A 109 -15.87 -8.67 2.33
N ARG A 110 -15.74 -9.34 3.49
CA ARG A 110 -16.16 -8.83 4.79
C ARG A 110 -14.93 -8.47 5.62
N VAL A 111 -15.03 -7.37 6.35
CA VAL A 111 -13.98 -6.94 7.27
C VAL A 111 -13.97 -7.86 8.49
N THR A 112 -12.82 -8.46 8.79
CA THR A 112 -12.63 -9.39 9.92
C THR A 112 -11.67 -8.85 10.98
N LYS A 113 -10.85 -7.82 10.65
CA LYS A 113 -9.92 -7.19 11.56
C LYS A 113 -10.19 -5.69 11.71
N PRO A 114 -9.95 -5.09 12.88
CA PRO A 114 -10.02 -3.64 13.05
C PRO A 114 -8.90 -2.92 12.27
N GLY A 115 -8.99 -1.58 12.16
CA GLY A 115 -7.99 -0.74 11.48
C GLY A 115 -8.26 -0.53 9.99
N LEU A 116 -9.34 -1.11 9.43
CA LEU A 116 -9.82 -0.84 8.08
C LEU A 116 -10.83 0.33 8.07
N ASP A 117 -11.11 0.85 6.88
CA ASP A 117 -12.09 1.93 6.66
C ASP A 117 -13.49 1.57 7.18
N GLN A 118 -13.88 0.30 7.08
CA GLN A 118 -15.18 -0.19 7.57
C GLN A 118 -15.04 -0.99 8.87
N PRO A 119 -16.05 -0.92 9.76
CA PRO A 119 -16.09 -1.75 10.96
C PRO A 119 -16.06 -3.26 10.67
N VAL A 120 -15.58 -4.02 11.64
CA VAL A 120 -15.60 -5.50 11.59
C VAL A 120 -17.03 -6.00 11.39
N GLY A 121 -17.21 -6.96 10.48
CA GLY A 121 -18.50 -7.52 10.08
C GLY A 121 -19.13 -6.83 8.86
N ASN A 122 -18.76 -5.60 8.55
CA ASN A 122 -19.29 -4.89 7.38
C ASN A 122 -18.68 -5.39 6.08
N ALA A 123 -19.39 -5.17 4.97
CA ALA A 123 -18.83 -5.37 3.65
C ALA A 123 -17.64 -4.42 3.41
N ALA A 124 -16.59 -4.93 2.80
CA ALA A 124 -15.39 -4.19 2.47
C ALA A 124 -15.65 -3.22 1.28
N ILE A 125 -16.64 -2.36 1.44
CA ILE A 125 -16.97 -1.26 0.54
C ILE A 125 -16.57 0.02 1.27
N ASN A 126 -15.46 0.63 0.87
CA ASN A 126 -14.88 1.78 1.55
C ASN A 126 -15.81 3.01 1.53
N SER A 127 -15.57 3.97 2.41
CA SER A 127 -16.41 5.16 2.61
C SER A 127 -16.60 5.97 1.32
N THR A 128 -15.55 6.16 0.53
CA THR A 128 -15.66 6.88 -0.76
C THR A 128 -16.53 6.16 -1.77
N PRO A 129 -16.35 4.85 -2.08
CA PRO A 129 -17.30 4.07 -2.89
C PRO A 129 -18.74 4.11 -2.37
N ARG A 130 -18.96 3.97 -1.04
CA ARG A 130 -20.31 4.06 -0.47
C ARG A 130 -20.96 5.40 -0.77
N ARG A 131 -20.20 6.50 -0.61
CA ARG A 131 -20.69 7.83 -0.95
C ARG A 131 -21.00 7.96 -2.45
N MET A 132 -20.12 7.48 -3.33
CA MET A 132 -20.33 7.52 -4.78
C MET A 132 -21.59 6.73 -5.20
N ILE A 133 -21.80 5.55 -4.63
CA ILE A 133 -22.99 4.73 -4.88
C ILE A 133 -24.25 5.48 -4.41
N LYS A 134 -24.20 6.03 -3.20
CA LYS A 134 -25.31 6.77 -2.60
C LYS A 134 -25.68 7.99 -3.47
N GLU A 135 -24.74 8.86 -3.77
CA GLU A 135 -24.94 10.04 -4.61
C GLU A 135 -25.48 9.69 -6.00
N ALA A 136 -24.98 8.60 -6.61
CA ALA A 136 -25.44 8.15 -7.91
C ALA A 136 -26.89 7.66 -7.88
N VAL A 137 -27.27 6.89 -6.85
CA VAL A 137 -28.65 6.41 -6.67
C VAL A 137 -29.61 7.57 -6.34
N GLU A 138 -29.20 8.49 -5.43
CA GLU A 138 -29.98 9.69 -5.09
C GLU A 138 -30.27 10.54 -6.32
N SER A 139 -29.26 10.78 -7.16
CA SER A 139 -29.46 11.55 -8.41
C SER A 139 -30.48 10.89 -9.34
N VAL A 140 -30.45 9.57 -9.48
CA VAL A 140 -31.47 8.86 -10.29
C VAL A 140 -32.84 8.95 -9.65
N CYS A 141 -32.95 8.81 -8.32
CA CYS A 141 -34.21 8.96 -7.60
C CYS A 141 -34.82 10.36 -7.81
N GLU A 142 -33.99 11.41 -7.75
CA GLU A 142 -34.41 12.80 -8.02
C GLU A 142 -34.93 12.96 -9.45
N ASP A 143 -34.20 12.45 -10.44
CA ASP A 143 -34.58 12.53 -11.87
C ASP A 143 -35.93 11.84 -12.16
N TYR A 144 -36.27 10.78 -11.42
CA TYR A 144 -37.51 10.03 -11.58
C TYR A 144 -38.61 10.38 -10.55
N GLY A 145 -38.34 11.35 -9.66
CA GLY A 145 -39.30 11.75 -8.61
C GLY A 145 -39.62 10.65 -7.60
N TYR A 146 -38.65 9.75 -7.32
CA TYR A 146 -38.84 8.67 -6.38
C TYR A 146 -38.36 9.08 -4.97
N GLU A 147 -39.26 9.06 -3.99
CA GLU A 147 -38.98 9.48 -2.60
C GLU A 147 -38.82 8.30 -1.60
N GLY A 148 -38.89 7.05 -2.06
CA GLY A 148 -38.73 5.86 -1.23
C GLY A 148 -37.26 5.48 -1.03
N GLY A 149 -37.01 4.52 -0.10
CA GLY A 149 -35.66 3.99 0.11
C GLY A 149 -35.28 2.91 -0.91
N ILE A 150 -33.98 2.76 -1.08
CA ILE A 150 -33.39 1.75 -1.96
C ILE A 150 -32.30 0.98 -1.21
N ARG A 151 -32.35 -0.35 -1.28
CA ARG A 151 -31.23 -1.20 -0.90
C ARG A 151 -30.41 -1.52 -2.13
N VAL A 152 -29.07 -1.39 -2.01
CA VAL A 152 -28.07 -1.68 -3.04
C VAL A 152 -27.16 -2.78 -2.56
N ILE A 153 -27.11 -3.91 -3.26
CA ILE A 153 -26.19 -5.01 -3.01
C ILE A 153 -25.17 -5.06 -4.14
N ILE A 154 -23.90 -4.88 -3.80
CA ILE A 154 -22.79 -4.97 -4.75
C ILE A 154 -22.24 -6.39 -4.74
N SER A 155 -22.15 -7.03 -5.91
CA SER A 155 -21.60 -8.38 -6.05
C SER A 155 -20.53 -8.43 -7.12
N VAL A 156 -19.52 -9.26 -6.90
CA VAL A 156 -18.39 -9.49 -7.82
C VAL A 156 -18.07 -10.98 -7.82
N PRO A 157 -18.78 -11.82 -8.55
CA PRO A 157 -18.62 -13.29 -8.47
C PRO A 157 -17.16 -13.74 -8.61
N GLU A 158 -16.39 -13.13 -9.53
CA GLU A 158 -14.97 -13.41 -9.73
C GLU A 158 -14.07 -12.88 -8.57
N GLY A 159 -14.65 -12.10 -7.68
CA GLY A 159 -13.94 -11.46 -6.56
C GLY A 159 -13.35 -12.46 -5.56
N ILE A 160 -13.96 -13.63 -5.39
CA ILE A 160 -13.45 -14.70 -4.52
C ILE A 160 -12.08 -15.19 -5.02
N GLU A 161 -11.96 -15.46 -6.30
CA GLU A 161 -10.68 -15.90 -6.89
C GLU A 161 -9.68 -14.77 -7.04
N ALA A 162 -10.13 -13.56 -7.38
CA ALA A 162 -9.28 -12.39 -7.46
C ALA A 162 -8.65 -12.05 -6.08
N ALA A 163 -9.41 -12.18 -5.00
CA ALA A 163 -8.93 -11.91 -3.64
C ALA A 163 -7.70 -12.75 -3.24
N LYS A 164 -7.60 -14.00 -3.72
CA LYS A 164 -6.45 -14.88 -3.46
C LYS A 164 -5.12 -14.31 -4.00
N ARG A 165 -5.19 -13.41 -4.97
CA ARG A 165 -4.03 -12.74 -5.59
C ARG A 165 -3.82 -11.31 -5.08
N THR A 166 -4.60 -10.89 -4.08
CA THR A 166 -4.51 -9.57 -3.43
C THR A 166 -3.99 -9.72 -2.00
N PHE A 167 -3.75 -8.61 -1.34
CA PHE A 167 -3.41 -8.58 0.08
C PHE A 167 -4.63 -8.65 1.02
N ASN A 168 -5.83 -8.82 0.50
CA ASN A 168 -7.08 -8.72 1.26
C ASN A 168 -7.12 -9.65 2.48
N SER A 169 -6.78 -10.92 2.34
CA SER A 169 -6.77 -11.87 3.46
C SER A 169 -5.74 -11.49 4.55
N MET A 170 -4.61 -10.94 4.15
CA MET A 170 -3.57 -10.48 5.08
C MET A 170 -4.05 -9.29 5.91
N ILE A 171 -4.78 -8.38 5.28
CA ILE A 171 -5.32 -7.18 5.93
C ILE A 171 -6.69 -7.40 6.59
N GLY A 172 -7.18 -8.63 6.68
CA GLY A 172 -8.44 -8.94 7.35
C GLY A 172 -9.68 -8.60 6.52
N VAL A 173 -9.64 -8.85 5.23
CA VAL A 173 -10.81 -8.87 4.35
C VAL A 173 -10.96 -10.28 3.80
N GLU A 174 -12.05 -10.95 4.14
CA GLU A 174 -12.30 -12.35 3.78
C GLU A 174 -13.52 -12.51 2.87
N GLY A 175 -13.52 -13.57 2.07
CA GLY A 175 -14.65 -13.95 1.20
C GLY A 175 -14.74 -13.20 -0.13
N GLY A 176 -13.85 -12.26 -0.42
CA GLY A 176 -13.86 -11.52 -1.68
C GLY A 176 -12.90 -10.36 -1.74
N ILE A 177 -13.08 -9.52 -2.76
CA ILE A 177 -12.31 -8.29 -2.94
C ILE A 177 -12.91 -7.12 -2.15
N SER A 178 -12.10 -6.06 -1.96
CA SER A 178 -12.58 -4.77 -1.50
C SER A 178 -13.11 -3.93 -2.66
N ILE A 179 -14.20 -3.22 -2.42
CA ILE A 179 -14.70 -2.16 -3.32
C ILE A 179 -14.05 -0.85 -2.85
N LEU A 180 -13.09 -0.37 -3.62
CA LEU A 180 -12.22 0.75 -3.23
C LEU A 180 -11.99 1.73 -4.39
N GLY A 181 -11.36 2.86 -4.07
CA GLY A 181 -10.97 3.90 -5.01
C GLY A 181 -11.36 5.29 -4.51
N THR A 182 -10.38 6.07 -4.08
CA THR A 182 -10.59 7.43 -3.53
C THR A 182 -10.86 8.46 -4.62
N SER A 183 -10.20 8.31 -5.77
CA SER A 183 -10.31 9.23 -6.89
C SER A 183 -11.36 8.83 -7.94
N GLY A 184 -11.78 7.55 -7.93
CA GLY A 184 -12.62 6.93 -8.96
C GLY A 184 -11.85 6.47 -10.22
N ILE A 185 -10.62 6.91 -10.40
CA ILE A 185 -9.76 6.60 -11.56
C ILE A 185 -8.58 5.72 -11.13
N VAL A 186 -8.28 4.71 -11.93
CA VAL A 186 -7.05 3.92 -11.82
C VAL A 186 -5.96 4.60 -12.63
N GLU A 187 -4.92 5.06 -11.95
CA GLU A 187 -3.72 5.61 -12.59
C GLU A 187 -2.64 4.54 -12.63
N PRO A 188 -2.22 4.07 -13.82
CA PRO A 188 -1.23 3.03 -13.92
C PRO A 188 0.08 3.40 -13.22
N MET A 189 0.67 2.46 -12.50
CA MET A 189 1.92 2.63 -11.73
C MET A 189 1.82 3.74 -10.66
N SER A 190 0.65 3.93 -10.06
CA SER A 190 0.43 4.96 -9.04
C SER A 190 1.26 4.72 -7.78
N MET A 191 2.22 5.61 -7.51
CA MET A 191 2.95 5.62 -6.24
C MET A 191 2.02 5.87 -5.05
N GLN A 192 0.95 6.65 -5.25
CA GLN A 192 -0.04 6.93 -4.21
C GLN A 192 -0.80 5.67 -3.77
N ALA A 193 -1.09 4.75 -4.69
CA ALA A 193 -1.73 3.48 -4.36
C ALA A 193 -0.82 2.61 -3.47
N LEU A 194 0.49 2.58 -3.76
CA LEU A 194 1.46 1.87 -2.92
C LEU A 194 1.57 2.48 -1.52
N VAL A 195 1.63 3.82 -1.43
CA VAL A 195 1.67 4.53 -0.14
C VAL A 195 0.38 4.29 0.65
N ALA A 196 -0.79 4.32 0.01
CA ALA A 196 -2.07 4.00 0.66
C ALA A 196 -2.12 2.55 1.20
N THR A 197 -1.49 1.59 0.51
CA THR A 197 -1.37 0.22 1.02
C THR A 197 -0.50 0.15 2.28
N ILE A 198 0.62 0.90 2.30
CA ILE A 198 1.49 1.01 3.50
C ILE A 198 0.68 1.62 4.65
N GLU A 199 -0.09 2.66 4.40
CA GLU A 199 -0.94 3.32 5.41
C GLU A 199 -1.93 2.35 6.05
N VAL A 200 -2.63 1.54 5.25
CA VAL A 200 -3.57 0.54 5.77
C VAL A 200 -2.86 -0.50 6.64
N THR A 201 -1.73 -1.04 6.18
CA THR A 201 -0.97 -2.02 6.96
C THR A 201 -0.37 -1.42 8.23
N MET A 202 0.02 -0.14 8.20
CA MET A 202 0.52 0.60 9.36
C MET A 202 -0.56 0.77 10.43
N ARG A 203 -1.76 1.21 10.05
CA ARG A 203 -2.90 1.33 10.98
C ARG A 203 -3.27 0.00 11.63
N GLN A 204 -3.25 -1.08 10.87
CA GLN A 204 -3.52 -2.41 11.43
C GLN A 204 -2.45 -2.83 12.43
N ALA A 205 -1.17 -2.62 12.09
CA ALA A 205 -0.07 -2.89 13.00
C ALA A 205 -0.20 -2.07 14.30
N ALA A 206 -0.62 -0.81 14.23
CA ALA A 206 -0.81 0.07 15.39
C ALA A 206 -1.94 -0.38 16.34
N VAL A 207 -2.96 -1.10 15.82
CA VAL A 207 -3.99 -1.73 16.66
C VAL A 207 -3.43 -2.91 17.46
N GLU A 208 -2.47 -3.64 16.91
CA GLU A 208 -1.91 -4.85 17.51
C GLU A 208 -0.77 -4.55 18.49
N SER A 209 0.05 -3.52 18.19
CA SER A 209 1.26 -3.23 18.98
C SER A 209 1.69 -1.76 18.86
N LYS A 210 2.38 -1.27 19.91
CA LYS A 210 3.14 -0.01 19.86
C LYS A 210 4.58 -0.19 19.37
N ASP A 211 4.97 -1.43 19.13
CA ASP A 211 6.27 -1.83 18.56
C ASP A 211 6.10 -2.21 17.10
N LEU A 212 7.07 -1.87 16.26
CA LEU A 212 7.00 -2.09 14.82
C LEU A 212 8.35 -2.49 14.23
N ILE A 213 8.33 -3.43 13.28
CA ILE A 213 9.46 -3.69 12.40
C ILE A 213 9.16 -3.14 11.01
N LEU A 214 10.02 -2.26 10.50
CA LEU A 214 9.96 -1.74 9.14
C LEU A 214 10.95 -2.47 8.23
N ILE A 215 10.45 -3.01 7.12
CA ILE A 215 11.28 -3.70 6.12
C ILE A 215 11.02 -3.17 4.71
N PRO A 216 12.05 -2.99 3.86
CA PRO A 216 11.82 -2.47 2.50
C PRO A 216 11.20 -3.48 1.52
N GLY A 217 11.17 -4.77 1.84
CA GLY A 217 10.62 -5.82 0.97
C GLY A 217 11.13 -7.22 1.31
N ASN A 218 10.99 -8.16 0.37
CA ASN A 218 11.21 -9.59 0.61
C ASN A 218 12.62 -9.97 1.11
N TYR A 219 13.66 -9.23 0.73
CA TYR A 219 15.02 -9.46 1.27
C TYR A 219 15.09 -9.22 2.78
N GLY A 220 14.37 -8.22 3.29
CA GLY A 220 14.25 -7.97 4.72
C GLY A 220 13.52 -9.10 5.45
N GLU A 221 12.43 -9.61 4.86
CA GLU A 221 11.72 -10.78 5.40
C GLU A 221 12.62 -12.02 5.46
N SER A 222 13.34 -12.31 4.37
CA SER A 222 14.23 -13.46 4.31
C SER A 222 15.35 -13.34 5.34
N PHE A 223 15.90 -12.14 5.54
CA PHE A 223 16.92 -11.90 6.57
C PHE A 223 16.35 -12.16 7.98
N VAL A 224 15.19 -11.56 8.29
CA VAL A 224 14.51 -11.78 9.58
C VAL A 224 14.24 -13.26 9.82
N ALA A 225 13.79 -14.00 8.82
CA ALA A 225 13.49 -15.43 8.93
C ALA A 225 14.74 -16.30 9.07
N ASN A 226 15.85 -15.96 8.40
CA ASN A 226 17.08 -16.75 8.38
C ASN A 226 18.00 -16.49 9.58
N GLU A 227 18.01 -15.26 10.11
CA GLU A 227 18.87 -14.84 11.22
C GLU A 227 18.24 -15.08 12.61
N HIS A 228 17.26 -16.00 12.70
CA HIS A 228 16.59 -16.33 13.97
C HIS A 228 16.00 -15.12 14.71
N VAL A 229 15.45 -14.16 13.96
CA VAL A 229 14.72 -13.04 14.52
C VAL A 229 13.29 -13.51 14.80
N GLU A 230 13.08 -14.09 15.98
CA GLU A 230 11.75 -14.46 16.45
C GLU A 230 11.10 -13.25 17.12
N THR A 231 9.94 -12.84 16.63
CA THR A 231 9.16 -11.75 17.22
C THR A 231 7.80 -12.27 17.66
N TYR A 232 7.44 -12.01 18.91
CA TYR A 232 6.20 -12.47 19.50
C TYR A 232 5.21 -11.30 19.62
N GLY A 233 4.34 -11.16 18.61
CA GLY A 233 3.33 -10.11 18.58
C GLY A 233 3.85 -8.74 18.15
N ILE A 234 5.06 -8.62 17.61
CA ILE A 234 5.55 -7.39 16.99
C ILE A 234 5.27 -7.49 15.49
N PRO A 235 4.38 -6.63 14.95
CA PRO A 235 4.06 -6.64 13.54
C PRO A 235 5.21 -6.12 12.67
N SER A 236 5.27 -6.58 11.43
CA SER A 236 6.18 -6.05 10.42
C SER A 236 5.42 -5.42 9.27
N VAL A 237 5.86 -4.24 8.81
CA VAL A 237 5.29 -3.52 7.68
C VAL A 237 6.32 -3.32 6.58
N LYS A 238 5.91 -3.65 5.34
CA LYS A 238 6.73 -3.44 4.14
C LYS A 238 6.50 -2.04 3.59
N PHE A 239 7.57 -1.22 3.54
CA PHE A 239 7.48 0.14 3.02
C PHE A 239 7.99 0.31 1.56
N SER A 240 8.44 -0.74 0.88
CA SER A 240 8.99 -0.70 -0.48
C SER A 240 10.17 0.28 -0.60
N ASN A 241 9.97 1.44 -1.20
CA ASN A 241 10.95 2.52 -1.33
C ASN A 241 10.53 3.79 -0.56
N PHE A 242 9.37 3.79 0.09
CA PHE A 242 8.73 4.96 0.69
C PHE A 242 9.04 5.05 2.19
N LEU A 243 10.34 5.04 2.53
CA LEU A 243 10.77 5.10 3.94
C LEU A 243 10.28 6.37 4.64
N GLY A 244 10.35 7.51 3.95
CA GLY A 244 9.91 8.79 4.53
C GLY A 244 8.43 8.77 4.91
N ASP A 245 7.58 8.31 3.99
CA ASP A 245 6.14 8.17 4.23
C ASP A 245 5.86 7.17 5.36
N ALA A 246 6.56 6.03 5.38
CA ALA A 246 6.40 5.02 6.42
C ALA A 246 6.79 5.53 7.82
N LEU A 247 7.84 6.35 7.92
CA LEU A 247 8.24 6.96 9.19
C LEU A 247 7.22 8.00 9.68
N ASP A 248 6.71 8.84 8.77
CA ASP A 248 5.69 9.83 9.10
C ASP A 248 4.39 9.14 9.56
N MET A 249 4.01 8.03 8.92
CA MET A 249 2.89 7.20 9.35
C MET A 249 3.14 6.55 10.70
N ALA A 250 4.35 6.04 10.97
CA ALA A 250 4.68 5.44 12.25
C ALA A 250 4.54 6.44 13.41
N VAL A 251 4.92 7.69 13.19
CA VAL A 251 4.70 8.78 14.15
C VAL A 251 3.20 9.08 14.30
N ALA A 252 2.48 9.21 13.18
CA ALA A 252 1.04 9.54 13.19
C ALA A 252 0.15 8.47 13.85
N GLU A 253 0.58 7.21 13.83
CA GLU A 253 -0.13 6.08 14.45
C GLU A 253 0.37 5.78 15.88
N ASP A 254 1.15 6.70 16.48
CA ASP A 254 1.64 6.62 17.86
C ASP A 254 2.44 5.33 18.18
N PHE A 255 3.31 4.87 17.26
CA PHE A 255 4.28 3.83 17.59
C PHE A 255 5.34 4.36 18.57
N GLU A 256 5.75 3.53 19.51
CA GLU A 256 6.74 3.89 20.52
C GLU A 256 8.16 3.47 20.12
N ARG A 257 8.29 2.26 19.53
CA ARG A 257 9.58 1.68 19.12
C ARG A 257 9.51 1.12 17.71
N VAL A 258 10.45 1.52 16.88
CA VAL A 258 10.54 1.09 15.48
C VAL A 258 11.92 0.53 15.19
N LEU A 259 12.00 -0.73 14.74
CA LEU A 259 13.23 -1.34 14.24
C LEU A 259 13.20 -1.41 12.72
N LEU A 260 14.08 -0.64 12.07
CA LEU A 260 14.27 -0.66 10.63
C LEU A 260 15.29 -1.73 10.25
N ILE A 261 14.90 -2.72 9.45
CA ILE A 261 15.80 -3.78 8.97
C ILE A 261 15.86 -3.74 7.44
N GLY A 262 17.05 -3.51 6.88
CA GLY A 262 17.15 -3.38 5.44
C GLY A 262 18.51 -3.67 4.83
N HIS A 263 18.49 -4.14 3.57
CA HIS A 263 19.70 -4.39 2.80
C HIS A 263 20.46 -3.10 2.54
N ILE A 264 21.79 -3.15 2.67
CA ILE A 264 22.70 -2.01 2.54
C ILE A 264 22.49 -1.22 1.24
N GLY A 265 22.12 -1.87 0.15
CA GLY A 265 21.85 -1.22 -1.12
C GLY A 265 20.74 -0.17 -1.09
N LYS A 266 19.81 -0.25 -0.10
CA LYS A 266 18.81 0.78 0.19
C LYS A 266 19.21 1.64 1.38
N MET A 267 19.71 1.02 2.45
CA MET A 267 19.98 1.70 3.71
C MET A 267 21.10 2.73 3.60
N VAL A 268 22.14 2.48 2.82
CA VAL A 268 23.21 3.48 2.61
C VAL A 268 22.67 4.82 2.09
N LYS A 269 21.62 4.84 1.29
CA LYS A 269 20.98 6.06 0.79
C LYS A 269 20.40 6.92 1.91
N VAL A 270 19.92 6.28 2.98
CA VAL A 270 19.38 6.98 4.15
C VAL A 270 20.45 7.78 4.88
N ALA A 271 21.72 7.32 4.89
CA ALA A 271 22.85 8.10 5.42
C ALA A 271 23.02 9.44 4.69
N GLY A 272 22.61 9.52 3.41
CA GLY A 272 22.55 10.75 2.62
C GLY A 272 21.20 11.48 2.71
N SER A 273 20.34 11.16 3.67
CA SER A 273 19.00 11.74 3.84
C SER A 273 18.01 11.43 2.69
N ILE A 274 18.25 10.37 1.91
CA ILE A 274 17.38 9.96 0.80
C ILE A 274 16.30 9.06 1.37
N MET A 275 15.07 9.59 1.49
CA MET A 275 13.92 8.91 2.09
C MET A 275 13.09 8.09 1.09
N ASN A 276 13.16 8.39 -0.21
CA ASN A 276 12.68 7.51 -1.26
C ASN A 276 13.87 6.74 -1.84
N THR A 277 13.98 5.46 -1.48
CA THR A 277 15.16 4.63 -1.83
C THR A 277 15.14 4.09 -3.25
N HIS A 278 14.12 4.44 -4.08
CA HIS A 278 14.06 4.01 -5.47
C HIS A 278 15.19 4.65 -6.29
N SER A 279 15.86 3.87 -7.14
CA SER A 279 17.01 4.33 -7.93
C SER A 279 16.68 5.45 -8.95
N ARG A 280 15.40 5.57 -9.37
CA ARG A 280 14.94 6.71 -10.18
C ARG A 280 14.89 8.02 -9.41
N SER A 281 14.70 7.97 -8.09
CA SER A 281 14.64 9.16 -7.24
C SER A 281 16.03 9.67 -6.91
N ALA A 282 16.90 8.77 -6.46
CA ALA A 282 18.31 9.06 -6.20
C ALA A 282 19.10 7.74 -6.12
N ASP A 283 20.37 7.78 -6.48
CA ASP A 283 21.30 6.68 -6.21
C ASP A 283 22.30 7.05 -5.12
N CYS A 284 23.35 7.76 -5.41
CA CYS A 284 24.36 8.27 -4.47
C CYS A 284 25.03 7.20 -3.57
N ARG A 285 24.87 5.91 -3.84
CA ARG A 285 25.40 4.83 -3.00
C ARG A 285 26.93 4.88 -2.89
N LYS A 286 27.61 4.99 -4.03
CA LYS A 286 29.07 5.03 -4.10
C LYS A 286 29.64 6.31 -3.52
N GLU A 287 28.98 7.42 -3.76
CA GLU A 287 29.32 8.73 -3.23
C GLU A 287 29.30 8.72 -1.70
N ILE A 288 28.25 8.10 -1.11
CA ILE A 288 28.13 7.97 0.34
C ILE A 288 29.23 7.04 0.89
N PHE A 289 29.44 5.87 0.29
CA PHE A 289 30.54 4.99 0.68
C PHE A 289 31.89 5.69 0.58
N CYS A 290 32.17 6.39 -0.53
CA CYS A 290 33.40 7.15 -0.73
C CYS A 290 33.58 8.23 0.34
N ALA A 291 32.56 9.03 0.62
CA ALA A 291 32.62 10.07 1.64
C ALA A 291 32.93 9.48 3.03
N HIS A 292 32.22 8.43 3.44
CA HIS A 292 32.48 7.77 4.72
C HIS A 292 33.86 7.11 4.79
N THR A 293 34.35 6.54 3.68
CA THR A 293 35.70 5.99 3.59
C THR A 293 36.75 7.05 3.86
N ILE A 294 36.63 8.22 3.22
CA ILE A 294 37.56 9.34 3.45
C ILE A 294 37.47 9.87 4.89
N MET A 295 36.27 10.03 5.42
CA MET A 295 36.06 10.46 6.82
C MET A 295 36.68 9.48 7.82
N CYS A 296 36.72 8.19 7.51
CA CYS A 296 37.34 7.15 8.31
C CYS A 296 38.88 7.05 8.14
N GLY A 297 39.50 7.91 7.31
CA GLY A 297 40.92 7.94 7.06
C GLY A 297 41.37 7.13 5.84
N GLY A 298 40.45 6.70 4.98
CA GLY A 298 40.78 6.08 3.71
C GLY A 298 41.47 7.05 2.74
N SER A 299 42.33 6.51 1.88
CA SER A 299 43.06 7.32 0.90
C SER A 299 42.15 7.82 -0.22
N GLY A 300 42.56 8.90 -0.90
CA GLY A 300 41.87 9.36 -2.10
C GLY A 300 41.90 8.34 -3.25
N GLU A 301 42.86 7.41 -3.26
CA GLU A 301 42.93 6.30 -4.22
C GLU A 301 41.85 5.29 -3.95
N LEU A 302 41.67 4.85 -2.70
CA LEU A 302 40.60 3.98 -2.25
C LEU A 302 39.23 4.60 -2.55
N GLY A 303 39.05 5.89 -2.31
CA GLY A 303 37.81 6.60 -2.69
C GLY A 303 37.52 6.53 -4.19
N ARG A 304 38.56 6.64 -5.05
CA ARG A 304 38.40 6.48 -6.49
C ARG A 304 38.04 5.07 -6.91
N GLU A 305 38.54 4.05 -6.22
CA GLU A 305 38.17 2.64 -6.47
C GLU A 305 36.68 2.39 -6.10
N ILE A 306 36.24 2.87 -4.94
CA ILE A 306 34.83 2.79 -4.53
C ILE A 306 33.92 3.46 -5.55
N MET A 307 34.30 4.61 -6.10
CA MET A 307 33.52 5.30 -7.13
C MET A 307 33.39 4.50 -8.46
N LYS A 308 34.28 3.52 -8.71
CA LYS A 308 34.21 2.63 -9.87
C LYS A 308 33.38 1.36 -9.59
N ALA A 309 33.07 1.06 -8.34
CA ALA A 309 32.32 -0.12 -7.98
C ALA A 309 30.94 -0.17 -8.65
N ALA A 310 30.48 -1.33 -9.05
CA ALA A 310 29.18 -1.49 -9.70
C ALA A 310 28.02 -1.61 -8.69
N THR A 311 28.29 -2.18 -7.51
CA THR A 311 27.31 -2.50 -6.48
C THR A 311 27.82 -2.09 -5.08
N THR A 312 26.93 -2.12 -4.10
CA THR A 312 27.31 -1.92 -2.69
C THR A 312 28.20 -3.05 -2.16
N ASP A 313 27.95 -4.29 -2.61
CA ASP A 313 28.78 -5.43 -2.21
C ASP A 313 30.20 -5.31 -2.77
N ALA A 314 30.35 -4.81 -3.99
CA ALA A 314 31.68 -4.47 -4.54
C ALA A 314 32.38 -3.32 -3.74
N CYS A 315 31.63 -2.34 -3.20
CA CYS A 315 32.20 -1.36 -2.30
C CYS A 315 32.71 -2.02 -1.01
N ILE A 316 31.94 -2.96 -0.45
CA ILE A 316 32.29 -3.71 0.76
C ILE A 316 33.54 -4.56 0.51
N GLU A 317 33.61 -5.28 -0.61
CA GLU A 317 34.78 -6.06 -0.99
C GLU A 317 36.07 -5.22 -1.06
N ILE A 318 35.98 -4.01 -1.63
CA ILE A 318 37.09 -3.05 -1.69
C ILE A 318 37.51 -2.65 -0.27
N LEU A 319 36.56 -2.35 0.59
CA LEU A 319 36.83 -1.97 2.00
C LEU A 319 37.45 -3.12 2.81
N ASP A 320 37.04 -4.39 2.54
CA ASP A 320 37.61 -5.57 3.19
C ASP A 320 39.09 -5.75 2.87
N LYS A 321 39.47 -5.55 1.61
CA LYS A 321 40.90 -5.65 1.20
C LYS A 321 41.80 -4.67 1.94
N GLU A 322 41.23 -3.55 2.39
CA GLU A 322 41.92 -2.48 3.13
C GLU A 322 41.67 -2.52 4.65
N ASN A 323 40.97 -3.56 5.14
CA ASN A 323 40.58 -3.71 6.54
C ASN A 323 39.77 -2.49 7.08
N MET A 324 38.97 -1.86 6.26
CA MET A 324 38.21 -0.66 6.60
C MET A 324 36.68 -0.90 6.71
N ARG A 325 36.18 -2.12 6.42
CA ARG A 325 34.75 -2.41 6.39
C ARG A 325 34.06 -2.00 7.69
N GLU A 326 34.49 -2.52 8.82
CA GLU A 326 33.82 -2.28 10.11
C GLU A 326 33.72 -0.78 10.42
N LYS A 327 34.85 -0.07 10.33
CA LYS A 327 34.91 1.37 10.63
C LYS A 327 34.03 2.22 9.72
N VAL A 328 33.99 1.88 8.42
CA VAL A 328 33.17 2.61 7.44
C VAL A 328 31.70 2.29 7.62
N MET A 329 31.35 1.03 7.87
CA MET A 329 29.96 0.61 8.13
C MET A 329 29.43 1.22 9.43
N GLU A 330 30.22 1.26 10.50
CA GLU A 330 29.85 1.95 11.74
C GLU A 330 29.54 3.44 11.49
N SER A 331 30.40 4.11 10.71
CA SER A 331 30.20 5.50 10.32
C SER A 331 28.92 5.71 9.51
N ILE A 332 28.62 4.82 8.55
CA ILE A 332 27.38 4.85 7.75
C ILE A 332 26.16 4.62 8.63
N VAL A 333 26.17 3.58 9.48
CA VAL A 333 25.05 3.25 10.38
C VAL A 333 24.78 4.37 11.38
N SER A 334 25.84 4.99 11.94
CA SER A 334 25.71 6.18 12.79
C SER A 334 25.07 7.35 12.06
N SER A 335 25.41 7.56 10.79
CA SER A 335 24.76 8.59 9.95
C SER A 335 23.30 8.28 9.69
N ILE A 336 22.95 7.01 9.39
CA ILE A 336 21.56 6.58 9.22
C ILE A 336 20.77 6.88 10.50
N GLN A 337 21.28 6.48 11.67
CA GLN A 337 20.62 6.72 12.96
C GLN A 337 20.32 8.20 13.19
N LYS A 338 21.30 9.09 12.92
CA LYS A 338 21.10 10.55 13.06
C LYS A 338 20.01 11.08 12.13
N VAL A 339 19.96 10.57 10.89
CA VAL A 339 18.95 10.96 9.90
C VAL A 339 17.57 10.49 10.31
N LEU A 340 17.46 9.25 10.81
CA LEU A 340 16.22 8.70 11.30
C LEU A 340 15.67 9.48 12.50
N ASN A 341 16.49 9.72 13.54
CA ASN A 341 16.09 10.49 14.72
C ASN A 341 15.61 11.90 14.32
N ARG A 342 16.33 12.58 13.42
CA ARG A 342 15.90 13.88 12.92
C ARG A 342 14.55 13.81 12.17
N ARG A 343 14.26 12.73 11.44
CA ARG A 343 13.00 12.59 10.71
C ARG A 343 11.82 12.40 11.65
N VAL A 344 11.96 11.55 12.65
CA VAL A 344 10.91 11.26 13.62
C VAL A 344 10.87 12.27 14.78
N LYS A 345 11.78 13.26 14.80
CA LYS A 345 11.86 14.36 15.81
C LYS A 345 11.85 13.86 17.26
N ASP A 346 12.45 12.69 17.48
CA ASP A 346 12.44 12.00 18.77
C ASP A 346 11.02 11.67 19.33
N GLU A 347 9.98 11.68 18.47
CA GLU A 347 8.61 11.34 18.85
C GLU A 347 8.41 9.82 19.03
N LEU A 348 9.30 9.00 18.49
CA LEU A 348 9.39 7.57 18.72
C LEU A 348 10.87 7.13 18.83
N LYS A 349 11.12 5.99 19.50
CA LYS A 349 12.45 5.38 19.53
C LYS A 349 12.65 4.58 18.23
N ILE A 350 13.73 4.86 17.50
CA ILE A 350 14.03 4.19 16.24
C ILE A 350 15.47 3.68 16.21
N GLY A 351 15.65 2.48 15.64
CA GLY A 351 16.96 1.91 15.38
C GLY A 351 17.04 1.27 14.01
N VAL A 352 18.25 1.01 13.52
CA VAL A 352 18.48 0.39 12.21
C VAL A 352 19.46 -0.77 12.30
N CYS A 353 19.09 -1.88 11.64
CA CYS A 353 19.95 -3.00 11.29
C CYS A 353 20.13 -3.03 9.77
N THR A 354 21.37 -3.13 9.30
CA THR A 354 21.63 -3.26 7.86
C THR A 354 22.48 -4.49 7.57
N PHE A 355 22.19 -5.13 6.44
CA PHE A 355 22.78 -6.39 6.02
C PHE A 355 23.07 -6.42 4.51
N SER A 356 23.87 -7.38 4.09
CA SER A 356 24.03 -7.81 2.70
C SER A 356 23.71 -9.30 2.61
N ASN A 357 23.24 -9.74 1.45
CA ASN A 357 23.03 -11.17 1.21
C ASN A 357 24.36 -11.97 1.13
N GLU A 358 25.44 -11.29 0.79
CA GLU A 358 26.78 -11.88 0.65
C GLU A 358 27.58 -11.84 1.95
N TYR A 359 27.46 -10.73 2.71
CA TYR A 359 28.31 -10.47 3.88
C TYR A 359 27.54 -10.55 5.22
N GLY A 360 26.29 -10.99 5.21
CA GLY A 360 25.46 -11.09 6.42
C GLY A 360 25.20 -9.72 7.06
N LEU A 361 25.15 -9.69 8.38
CA LEU A 361 24.95 -8.46 9.17
C LEU A 361 26.15 -7.51 8.99
N LEU A 362 25.86 -6.27 8.61
CA LEU A 362 26.87 -5.24 8.36
C LEU A 362 26.92 -4.16 9.43
N GLY A 363 25.86 -4.01 10.21
CA GLY A 363 25.86 -3.08 11.30
C GLY A 363 24.50 -2.90 11.97
N VAL A 364 24.56 -2.58 13.25
CA VAL A 364 23.41 -2.33 14.13
C VAL A 364 23.65 -1.01 14.84
N SER A 365 22.70 -0.10 14.77
CA SER A 365 22.81 1.19 15.45
C SER A 365 22.58 1.04 16.96
N GLU A 366 23.01 2.03 17.74
CA GLU A 366 22.82 2.05 19.18
C GLU A 366 21.32 2.00 19.53
N GLY A 367 20.48 2.80 18.84
CA GLY A 367 19.04 2.75 19.03
C GLY A 367 18.43 1.38 18.72
N ALA A 368 18.99 0.62 17.76
CA ALA A 368 18.52 -0.74 17.48
C ALA A 368 18.92 -1.72 18.60
N LYS A 369 20.13 -1.60 19.14
CA LYS A 369 20.57 -2.43 20.28
C LYS A 369 19.66 -2.22 21.49
N GLU A 370 19.40 -0.97 21.83
CA GLU A 370 18.49 -0.64 22.94
C GLU A 370 17.09 -1.22 22.75
N ILE A 371 16.49 -1.09 21.55
CA ILE A 371 15.17 -1.64 21.25
C ILE A 371 15.17 -3.16 21.36
N ILE A 372 16.19 -3.82 20.80
CA ILE A 372 16.34 -5.29 20.83
C ILE A 372 16.47 -5.78 22.26
N ASP A 373 17.29 -5.13 23.09
CA ASP A 373 17.50 -5.49 24.49
C ASP A 373 16.21 -5.33 25.30
N GLU A 374 15.46 -4.25 25.07
CA GLU A 374 14.15 -4.02 25.70
C GLU A 374 13.16 -5.13 25.30
N TRP A 375 13.01 -5.41 23.99
CA TRP A 375 12.10 -6.45 23.50
C TRP A 375 12.47 -7.86 24.00
N ASN A 376 13.76 -8.19 24.05
CA ASN A 376 14.22 -9.47 24.60
C ASN A 376 13.92 -9.56 26.11
N SER A 377 14.13 -8.48 26.85
CA SER A 377 13.83 -8.44 28.30
C SER A 377 12.33 -8.53 28.59
N GLU A 378 11.50 -7.94 27.76
CA GLU A 378 10.04 -7.98 27.83
C GLU A 378 9.47 -9.30 27.26
N LYS A 379 10.31 -10.22 26.76
CA LYS A 379 9.92 -11.46 26.07
C LYS A 379 9.02 -11.26 24.86
N LYS A 380 9.11 -10.11 24.21
CA LYS A 380 8.42 -9.80 22.96
C LYS A 380 9.18 -10.28 21.73
N ALA A 381 10.48 -10.54 21.89
CA ALA A 381 11.32 -11.05 20.82
C ALA A 381 12.44 -11.95 21.38
N ASN A 382 13.03 -12.77 20.51
CA ASN A 382 14.28 -13.46 20.75
C ASN A 382 15.19 -13.14 19.55
N ILE A 383 15.84 -11.98 19.61
CA ILE A 383 16.69 -11.49 18.55
C ILE A 383 18.14 -11.64 18.99
N LYS A 384 18.86 -12.54 18.31
CA LYS A 384 20.28 -12.76 18.49
C LYS A 384 21.00 -12.38 17.21
N LEU A 385 21.47 -11.14 17.15
CA LEU A 385 22.32 -10.69 16.06
C LEU A 385 23.77 -10.91 16.49
N GLU A 386 24.44 -11.89 15.88
CA GLU A 386 25.89 -12.06 16.06
C GLU A 386 26.61 -11.01 15.21
N TYR A 387 27.50 -10.24 15.84
CA TYR A 387 28.28 -9.16 15.23
C TYR A 387 29.60 -9.69 14.70
#